data_8536a27361ca2128a2d2dcb0906d4bd7
#
_entry.id   8536a27361ca2128a2d2dcb0906d4bd7
#
_cell.length_a   1.000
_cell.length_b   1.000
_cell.length_c   1.000
_cell.angle_alpha   90.00
_cell.angle_beta   90.00
_cell.angle_gamma   90.00
#
_symmetry.space_group_name_H-M   'P 1'
#
loop_
_entity.id
_entity.type
_entity.pdbx_description
1 polymer ?
#
loop_
_entity_poly.entity_id
_entity_poly.type
_entity_poly.pdbx_seq_one_letter_code
_entity_poly.pdbx_strand_id
1 'polypeptide(L)'
;MKVTVWHRQGLFDLAPGTHQVPADLIDQHHRGYQPGDPIKPVYDYEHPTGPNVTTHDAHQLAEQAFRMFNDAPADAWEQDHTRRYYAAGNRSLSTGDLVVIGEVAMSCEPTGWAFVTIPTQTGS
;
A
#
# COMPACT_ATOMS: atom_id res chain seq x y z
N MET A 1 -8.79 -1.02 14.85
CA MET A 1 -9.08 -0.64 13.46
C MET A 1 -8.20 -1.45 12.52
N LYS A 2 -8.81 -2.17 11.60
CA LYS A 2 -8.05 -2.98 10.64
C LYS A 2 -7.41 -2.10 9.58
N VAL A 3 -6.12 -2.31 9.34
CA VAL A 3 -5.36 -1.64 8.28
C VAL A 3 -4.91 -2.71 7.30
N THR A 4 -5.19 -2.50 6.02
CA THR A 4 -4.81 -3.44 4.96
C THR A 4 -3.94 -2.73 3.93
N VAL A 5 -2.80 -3.33 3.61
CA VAL A 5 -1.88 -2.83 2.59
C VAL A 5 -2.15 -3.59 1.29
N TRP A 6 -2.30 -2.85 0.20
CA TRP A 6 -2.49 -3.40 -1.14
C TRP A 6 -1.35 -2.97 -2.04
N HIS A 7 -0.75 -3.92 -2.74
CA HIS A 7 0.25 -3.60 -3.76
C HIS A 7 -0.39 -3.48 -5.13
N ARG A 8 -0.05 -2.41 -5.85
CA ARG A 8 -0.40 -2.31 -7.25
C ARG A 8 0.47 -3.28 -8.05
N GLN A 9 -0.17 -4.10 -8.87
CA GLN A 9 0.51 -5.03 -9.76
C GLN A 9 0.94 -4.29 -11.02
N GLY A 10 2.09 -4.64 -11.60
CA GLY A 10 2.57 -3.96 -12.79
C GLY A 10 4.06 -4.14 -12.96
N LEU A 11 4.82 -3.04 -12.97
CA LEU A 11 6.24 -3.07 -13.26
C LEU A 11 7.04 -4.03 -12.37
N PHE A 12 6.71 -4.09 -11.07
CA PHE A 12 7.41 -4.97 -10.13
C PHE A 12 7.08 -6.45 -10.31
N ASP A 13 6.05 -6.77 -11.10
CA ASP A 13 5.58 -8.15 -11.30
C ASP A 13 6.03 -8.73 -12.65
N LEU A 14 6.88 -8.02 -13.36
CA LEU A 14 7.43 -8.52 -14.64
C LEU A 14 8.36 -9.70 -14.39
N ALA A 15 8.34 -10.65 -15.31
CA ALA A 15 9.18 -11.83 -15.22
C ALA A 15 10.66 -11.46 -15.22
N PRO A 16 11.52 -12.18 -14.47
CA PRO A 16 12.96 -11.97 -14.55
C PRO A 16 13.46 -12.11 -15.98
N GLY A 17 14.35 -11.21 -16.41
CA GLY A 17 14.89 -11.22 -17.77
C GLY A 17 14.04 -10.52 -18.81
N THR A 18 12.95 -9.87 -18.41
CA THR A 18 12.14 -9.07 -19.31
C THR A 18 12.98 -7.91 -19.85
N HIS A 19 13.16 -7.84 -21.18
CA HIS A 19 13.98 -6.82 -21.82
C HIS A 19 13.19 -5.61 -22.28
N GLN A 20 11.90 -5.77 -22.49
CA GLN A 20 11.02 -4.69 -22.94
C GLN A 20 9.92 -4.48 -21.92
N VAL A 21 9.77 -3.24 -21.48
CA VAL A 21 8.71 -2.85 -20.53
C VAL A 21 7.69 -2.04 -21.34
N PRO A 22 6.40 -2.45 -21.34
CA PRO A 22 5.36 -1.66 -21.99
C PRO A 22 5.33 -0.22 -21.46
N ALA A 23 5.16 0.74 -22.36
CA ALA A 23 5.19 2.16 -21.99
C ALA A 23 4.09 2.51 -20.98
N ASP A 24 2.92 1.87 -21.05
CA ASP A 24 1.82 2.08 -20.12
C ASP A 24 2.19 1.64 -18.70
N LEU A 25 3.00 0.60 -18.52
CA LEU A 25 3.48 0.19 -17.18
C LEU A 25 4.47 1.19 -16.60
N ILE A 26 5.31 1.80 -17.46
CA ILE A 26 6.23 2.85 -17.02
C ILE A 26 5.43 4.07 -16.55
N ASP A 27 4.45 4.51 -17.34
CA ASP A 27 3.59 5.63 -16.97
C ASP A 27 2.82 5.34 -15.69
N GLN A 28 2.26 4.14 -15.56
CA GLN A 28 1.56 3.70 -14.36
C GLN A 28 2.47 3.77 -13.13
N HIS A 29 3.72 3.35 -13.26
CA HIS A 29 4.68 3.31 -12.15
C HIS A 29 4.95 4.70 -11.58
N HIS A 30 4.86 5.75 -12.40
CA HIS A 30 5.16 7.13 -11.99
C HIS A 30 3.95 7.92 -11.51
N ARG A 31 2.79 7.29 -11.42
CA ARG A 31 1.57 7.95 -10.94
C ARG A 31 0.91 7.17 -9.81
N GLY A 32 0.05 7.85 -9.04
CA GLY A 32 -0.76 7.21 -8.01
C GLY A 32 -1.77 6.23 -8.60
N TYR A 33 -2.45 5.52 -7.73
CA TYR A 33 -3.48 4.56 -8.10
C TYR A 33 -4.63 5.25 -8.84
N GLN A 34 -5.11 4.60 -9.89
CA GLN A 34 -6.32 4.99 -10.62
C GLN A 34 -7.27 3.80 -10.70
N PRO A 35 -8.59 4.04 -10.71
CA PRO A 35 -9.56 2.95 -10.86
C PRO A 35 -9.24 2.10 -12.09
N GLY A 36 -9.27 0.79 -11.91
CA GLY A 36 -8.91 -0.14 -12.96
C GLY A 36 -7.47 -0.65 -12.89
N ASP A 37 -6.60 0.01 -12.12
CA ASP A 37 -5.25 -0.53 -11.91
C ASP A 37 -5.36 -1.87 -11.15
N PRO A 38 -4.63 -2.91 -11.58
CA PRO A 38 -4.65 -4.18 -10.85
C PRO A 38 -3.96 -4.03 -9.51
N ILE A 39 -4.63 -4.44 -8.44
CA ILE A 39 -4.10 -4.39 -7.08
C ILE A 39 -4.40 -5.68 -6.34
N LYS A 40 -3.64 -5.94 -5.28
CA LYS A 40 -3.74 -7.16 -4.50
C LYS A 40 -3.45 -6.85 -3.03
N PRO A 41 -4.30 -7.31 -2.08
CA PRO A 41 -3.99 -7.19 -0.66
C PRO A 41 -2.80 -8.09 -0.32
N VAL A 42 -1.85 -7.58 0.43
CA VAL A 42 -0.60 -8.29 0.74
C VAL A 42 -0.30 -8.40 2.22
N TYR A 43 -0.92 -7.56 3.04
CA TYR A 43 -0.70 -7.59 4.48
C TYR A 43 -1.81 -6.85 5.19
N ASP A 44 -2.23 -7.35 6.36
CA ASP A 44 -3.16 -6.62 7.22
C ASP A 44 -2.73 -6.71 8.68
N TYR A 45 -3.17 -5.74 9.47
CA TYR A 45 -2.89 -5.71 10.90
C TYR A 45 -3.94 -4.89 11.63
N GLU A 46 -4.04 -5.13 12.95
CA GLU A 46 -4.94 -4.36 13.82
C GLU A 46 -4.15 -3.24 14.48
N HIS A 47 -4.60 -2.02 14.27
CA HIS A 47 -4.09 -0.86 14.97
C HIS A 47 -4.99 -0.56 16.17
N PRO A 48 -4.44 -0.17 17.35
CA PRO A 48 -5.25 0.09 18.55
C PRO A 48 -6.14 1.33 18.48
N THR A 49 -6.23 2.00 17.33
CA THR A 49 -7.12 3.14 17.12
C THR A 49 -8.58 2.70 17.21
N GLY A 50 -9.42 3.53 17.85
CA GLY A 50 -10.85 3.28 17.98
C GLY A 50 -11.61 3.39 16.65
N PRO A 51 -12.94 3.14 16.66
CA PRO A 51 -13.71 2.99 15.42
C PRO A 51 -13.94 4.31 14.66
N ASN A 52 -13.75 5.46 15.28
CA ASN A 52 -14.01 6.77 14.67
C ASN A 52 -12.70 7.38 14.20
N VAL A 53 -12.32 7.07 12.96
CA VAL A 53 -11.07 7.57 12.36
C VAL A 53 -11.37 8.85 11.59
N THR A 54 -10.71 9.95 11.98
CA THR A 54 -10.80 11.22 11.26
C THR A 54 -9.89 11.21 10.04
N THR A 55 -10.06 12.19 9.15
CA THR A 55 -9.16 12.39 8.00
C THR A 55 -7.70 12.50 8.45
N HIS A 56 -7.46 13.25 9.53
CA HIS A 56 -6.12 13.41 10.09
C HIS A 56 -5.56 12.07 10.58
N ASP A 57 -6.37 11.29 11.29
CA ASP A 57 -5.96 9.97 11.78
C ASP A 57 -5.62 9.03 10.62
N ALA A 58 -6.41 9.07 9.55
CA ALA A 58 -6.16 8.25 8.37
C ALA A 58 -4.81 8.60 7.73
N HIS A 59 -4.50 9.90 7.61
CA HIS A 59 -3.20 10.34 7.11
C HIS A 59 -2.05 9.83 7.99
N GLN A 60 -2.19 9.94 9.31
CA GLN A 60 -1.15 9.47 10.23
C GLN A 60 -0.95 7.96 10.13
N LEU A 61 -2.02 7.19 10.01
CA LEU A 61 -1.94 5.73 9.88
C LEU A 61 -1.32 5.33 8.54
N ALA A 62 -1.61 6.06 7.47
CA ALA A 62 -1.00 5.84 6.16
C ALA A 62 0.51 6.15 6.20
N GLU A 63 0.90 7.26 6.82
CA GLU A 63 2.30 7.62 6.99
C GLU A 63 3.05 6.58 7.85
N GLN A 64 2.40 6.08 8.89
CA GLN A 64 2.98 5.02 9.72
C GLN A 64 3.22 3.76 8.90
N ALA A 65 2.23 3.35 8.09
CA ALA A 65 2.37 2.17 7.22
C ALA A 65 3.52 2.37 6.22
N PHE A 66 3.61 3.55 5.62
CA PHE A 66 4.68 3.87 4.69
C PHE A 66 6.05 3.73 5.36
N ARG A 67 6.19 4.27 6.56
CA ARG A 67 7.45 4.21 7.31
C ARG A 67 7.80 2.77 7.67
N MET A 68 6.83 2.01 8.23
CA MET A 68 7.06 0.61 8.61
C MET A 68 7.45 -0.24 7.40
N PHE A 69 6.77 -0.06 6.28
CA PHE A 69 6.95 -0.92 5.10
C PHE A 69 7.90 -0.31 4.07
N ASN A 70 8.74 0.61 4.53
CA ASN A 70 9.96 1.08 3.88
C ASN A 70 11.16 0.92 4.82
N ASP A 71 11.04 -0.04 5.74
CA ASP A 71 12.11 -0.46 6.67
C ASP A 71 12.60 0.67 7.58
N ALA A 72 11.68 1.49 8.07
CA ALA A 72 11.97 2.57 9.01
C ALA A 72 11.01 2.54 10.22
N PRO A 73 10.90 1.40 10.92
CA PRO A 73 10.02 1.32 12.10
C PRO A 73 10.54 2.17 13.25
N ALA A 74 9.62 2.76 14.02
CA ALA A 74 9.96 3.67 15.11
C ALA A 74 10.04 2.97 16.47
N ASP A 75 9.31 1.88 16.68
CA ASP A 75 9.26 1.19 17.97
C ASP A 75 9.17 -0.34 17.79
N ALA A 76 9.08 -1.07 18.90
CA ALA A 76 9.08 -2.53 18.88
C ALA A 76 7.85 -3.10 18.19
N TRP A 77 6.68 -2.48 18.36
CA TRP A 77 5.45 -2.91 17.71
C TRP A 77 5.57 -2.75 16.19
N GLU A 78 6.06 -1.61 15.74
CA GLU A 78 6.28 -1.37 14.32
C GLU A 78 7.35 -2.31 13.75
N GLN A 79 8.43 -2.57 14.49
CA GLN A 79 9.49 -3.49 14.07
C GLN A 79 8.96 -4.90 13.85
N ASP A 80 8.04 -5.37 14.70
CA ASP A 80 7.44 -6.67 14.56
C ASP A 80 6.64 -6.78 13.27
N HIS A 81 5.81 -5.77 12.99
CA HIS A 81 5.03 -5.75 11.74
C HIS A 81 5.91 -5.61 10.51
N THR A 82 6.95 -4.80 10.57
CA THR A 82 7.92 -4.66 9.48
C THR A 82 8.56 -5.99 9.16
N ARG A 83 9.00 -6.72 10.19
CA ARG A 83 9.60 -8.04 10.02
C ARG A 83 8.63 -9.03 9.37
N ARG A 84 7.38 -9.07 9.84
CA ARG A 84 6.37 -9.97 9.29
C ARG A 84 6.03 -9.64 7.83
N TYR A 85 5.95 -8.35 7.53
CA TYR A 85 5.65 -7.86 6.19
C TYR A 85 6.71 -8.34 5.18
N TYR A 86 7.98 -8.14 5.51
CA TYR A 86 9.07 -8.56 4.63
C TYR A 86 9.27 -10.07 4.62
N ALA A 87 9.01 -10.75 5.73
CA ALA A 87 9.09 -12.22 5.79
C ALA A 87 8.07 -12.89 4.87
N ALA A 88 6.96 -12.23 4.59
CA ALA A 88 5.96 -12.72 3.64
C ALA A 88 6.37 -12.55 2.18
N GLY A 89 7.55 -12.00 1.91
CA GLY A 89 8.05 -11.78 0.55
C GLY A 89 7.60 -10.46 -0.08
N ASN A 90 7.08 -9.54 0.70
CA ASN A 90 6.58 -8.27 0.18
C ASN A 90 7.73 -7.31 -0.14
N ARG A 91 7.56 -6.54 -1.21
CA ARG A 91 8.42 -5.39 -1.50
C ARG A 91 8.00 -4.18 -0.67
N SER A 92 8.86 -3.18 -0.59
CA SER A 92 8.53 -1.93 0.08
C SER A 92 7.30 -1.27 -0.54
N LEU A 93 6.55 -0.56 0.28
CA LEU A 93 5.37 0.20 -0.14
C LEU A 93 5.81 1.33 -1.06
N SER A 94 5.11 1.52 -2.17
CA SER A 94 5.52 2.42 -3.24
C SER A 94 4.32 3.20 -3.80
N THR A 95 4.61 4.21 -4.61
CA THR A 95 3.59 4.99 -5.32
C THR A 95 2.60 4.07 -6.04
N GLY A 96 1.33 4.32 -5.86
CA GLY A 96 0.24 3.53 -6.42
C GLY A 96 -0.23 2.39 -5.54
N ASP A 97 0.49 2.07 -4.48
CA ASP A 97 0.01 1.13 -3.48
C ASP A 97 -1.04 1.79 -2.60
N LEU A 98 -1.90 1.00 -1.99
CA LEU A 98 -2.97 1.50 -1.15
C LEU A 98 -2.79 1.08 0.29
N VAL A 99 -3.21 1.96 1.20
CA VAL A 99 -3.41 1.64 2.60
C VAL A 99 -4.89 1.87 2.90
N VAL A 100 -5.60 0.81 3.26
CA VAL A 100 -7.02 0.87 3.57
C VAL A 100 -7.18 0.80 5.08
N ILE A 101 -7.74 1.85 5.65
CA ILE A 101 -7.94 2.02 7.09
C ILE A 101 -9.44 1.96 7.35
N GLY A 102 -9.93 0.79 7.78
CA GLY A 102 -11.36 0.55 7.88
C GLY A 102 -12.03 0.72 6.53
N GLU A 103 -12.83 1.77 6.37
CA GLU A 103 -13.54 2.06 5.11
C GLU A 103 -12.89 3.19 4.30
N VAL A 104 -11.72 3.65 4.71
CA VAL A 104 -11.01 4.75 4.05
C VAL A 104 -9.82 4.20 3.30
N ALA A 105 -9.81 4.37 1.98
CA ALA A 105 -8.68 3.94 1.14
C ALA A 105 -7.83 5.15 0.76
N MET A 106 -6.52 5.00 0.94
CA MET A 106 -5.55 6.05 0.61
C MET A 106 -4.51 5.50 -0.35
N SER A 107 -4.27 6.23 -1.43
CA SER A 107 -3.24 5.90 -2.43
C SER A 107 -1.95 6.64 -2.10
N CYS A 108 -0.83 5.92 -2.14
CA CYS A 108 0.48 6.53 -2.07
C CYS A 108 0.74 7.25 -3.40
N GLU A 109 0.94 8.55 -3.33
CA GLU A 109 1.21 9.40 -4.49
C GLU A 109 2.69 9.77 -4.54
N PRO A 110 3.20 10.30 -5.67
CA PRO A 110 4.57 10.80 -5.72
C PRO A 110 4.87 11.83 -4.64
N THR A 111 3.86 12.60 -4.24
CA THR A 111 3.94 13.52 -3.10
C THR A 111 2.70 13.34 -2.23
N GLY A 112 2.86 12.68 -1.08
CA GLY A 112 1.79 12.54 -0.10
C GLY A 112 0.80 11.42 -0.42
N TRP A 113 -0.46 11.64 -0.06
CA TRP A 113 -1.52 10.64 -0.13
C TRP A 113 -2.79 11.24 -0.74
N ALA A 114 -3.54 10.43 -1.46
CA ALA A 114 -4.84 10.81 -2.00
C ALA A 114 -5.90 9.81 -1.56
N PHE A 115 -7.11 10.31 -1.25
CA PHE A 115 -8.24 9.43 -0.98
C PHE A 115 -8.72 8.82 -2.30
N VAL A 116 -9.01 7.52 -2.28
CA VAL A 116 -9.52 6.79 -3.44
C VAL A 116 -10.69 5.90 -3.00
N THR A 117 -11.46 5.42 -3.97
CA THR A 117 -12.52 4.46 -3.69
C THR A 117 -11.90 3.11 -3.35
N ILE A 118 -12.40 2.43 -2.33
CA ILE A 118 -11.94 1.10 -1.98
C ILE A 118 -12.12 0.18 -3.17
N PRO A 119 -11.05 -0.49 -3.64
CA PRO A 119 -11.16 -1.36 -4.79
C PRO A 119 -12.03 -2.57 -4.51
N THR A 120 -12.80 -2.98 -5.51
CA THR A 120 -13.52 -4.24 -5.44
C THR A 120 -12.59 -5.34 -5.94
N GLN A 121 -12.38 -6.35 -5.10
CA GLN A 121 -11.59 -7.51 -5.50
C GLN A 121 -12.44 -8.36 -6.42
N THR A 122 -12.15 -8.31 -7.73
CA THR A 122 -12.88 -9.08 -8.74
C THR A 122 -12.15 -10.38 -9.05
N GLY A 123 -12.90 -11.41 -9.46
CA GLY A 123 -12.32 -12.68 -9.88
C GLY A 123 -11.78 -13.53 -8.76
N SER A 124 -12.12 -13.21 -7.57
CA SER A 124 -11.79 -14.02 -6.41
C SER A 124 -12.68 -15.25 -6.32
#